data_11145a6dad4f946cf898dda2d11427c8
#
_entry.id   11145a6dad4f946cf898dda2d11427c8
#
_cell.length_a   1.000
_cell.length_b   1.000
_cell.length_c   1.000
_cell.angle_alpha   90.00
_cell.angle_beta   90.00
_cell.angle_gamma   90.00
#
_symmetry.space_group_name_H-M   'P 1'
#
loop_
_entity.id
_entity.type
_entity.pdbx_description
1 polymer ?
#
loop_
_entity_poly.entity_id
_entity_poly.type
_entity_poly.pdbx_seq_one_letter_code
_entity_poly.pdbx_strand_id
1 'polypeptide(L)'
;MGSFIIIGLAAFFFLRHNEVPGNIKQPGFLAKNEINTKYGSKTNLVLPDGTKVWLNAGSNMTYDKDYGINVREVNLTGEAYFDVVKNAKKPFIIHTSKINIKVLGTAFNVRCYPDEKNTETSLVRGSLEVTIKDRKEKFILKPNEKLIVSNKEVRPEKENIPVEKTTPAQPVDMVELSHLSVLPQDNSIVETSWVNNKLVFRSETFEEVALKMERWYAVPVVFKEEKLKAKKFTGIFENETIEQALAAMQLTTAFSYKITNEQIIISK
;
A
#
# COMPACT_ATOMS: atom_id res chain seq x y z
N MET A 1 -65.50 -9.58 -48.37
CA MET A 1 -64.05 -9.35 -48.71
C MET A 1 -63.27 -8.58 -47.66
N GLY A 2 -63.72 -8.52 -46.43
CA GLY A 2 -63.06 -7.73 -45.36
C GLY A 2 -62.24 -8.51 -44.29
N SER A 3 -62.40 -9.86 -44.19
CA SER A 3 -61.80 -10.62 -43.08
C SER A 3 -60.34 -11.06 -43.29
N PHE A 4 -59.83 -11.12 -44.49
CA PHE A 4 -58.46 -11.55 -44.77
C PHE A 4 -57.40 -10.47 -44.59
N ILE A 5 -57.79 -9.19 -44.64
CA ILE A 5 -56.82 -8.06 -44.45
C ILE A 5 -56.41 -7.85 -42.97
N ILE A 6 -57.36 -8.14 -42.05
CA ILE A 6 -57.09 -7.96 -40.59
C ILE A 6 -56.10 -9.01 -40.04
N ILE A 7 -56.15 -10.25 -40.57
CA ILE A 7 -55.26 -11.35 -40.15
C ILE A 7 -53.86 -11.09 -40.65
N GLY A 8 -53.65 -10.53 -41.85
CA GLY A 8 -52.32 -10.18 -42.36
C GLY A 8 -51.63 -9.07 -41.58
N LEU A 9 -52.36 -8.06 -41.09
CA LEU A 9 -51.85 -6.96 -40.30
C LEU A 9 -51.44 -7.41 -38.88
N ALA A 10 -52.21 -8.31 -38.28
CA ALA A 10 -51.86 -8.87 -36.94
C ALA A 10 -50.61 -9.76 -37.00
N ALA A 11 -50.44 -10.59 -38.02
CA ALA A 11 -49.29 -11.42 -38.27
C ALA A 11 -48.03 -10.57 -38.53
N PHE A 12 -48.15 -9.48 -39.31
CA PHE A 12 -47.06 -8.55 -39.59
C PHE A 12 -46.57 -7.81 -38.32
N PHE A 13 -47.50 -7.42 -37.43
CA PHE A 13 -47.17 -6.80 -36.14
C PHE A 13 -46.53 -7.80 -35.17
N PHE A 14 -46.97 -9.07 -35.16
CA PHE A 14 -46.40 -10.11 -34.30
C PHE A 14 -44.99 -10.52 -34.75
N LEU A 15 -44.70 -10.52 -36.05
CA LEU A 15 -43.38 -10.81 -36.61
C LEU A 15 -42.36 -9.66 -36.40
N ARG A 16 -42.85 -8.42 -36.27
CA ARG A 16 -41.96 -7.27 -35.97
C ARG A 16 -41.65 -7.08 -34.51
N HIS A 17 -42.42 -7.72 -33.60
CA HIS A 17 -42.24 -7.56 -32.15
C HIS A 17 -41.29 -8.60 -31.54
N ASN A 18 -40.76 -9.52 -32.34
CA ASN A 18 -39.79 -10.51 -31.92
C ASN A 18 -38.33 -10.18 -32.34
N GLU A 19 -38.00 -8.92 -32.56
CA GLU A 19 -36.60 -8.53 -32.51
C GLU A 19 -36.16 -8.62 -31.04
N VAL A 20 -35.53 -9.73 -30.68
CA VAL A 20 -34.81 -9.92 -29.41
C VAL A 20 -33.84 -8.73 -29.29
N PRO A 21 -33.97 -7.88 -28.26
CA PRO A 21 -33.02 -6.78 -28.08
C PRO A 21 -31.64 -7.39 -28.12
N GLY A 22 -30.82 -6.94 -29.09
CA GLY A 22 -29.47 -7.40 -29.25
C GLY A 22 -28.78 -7.41 -27.89
N ASN A 23 -28.13 -8.51 -27.60
CA ASN A 23 -27.35 -8.75 -26.38
C ASN A 23 -26.41 -7.56 -26.18
N ILE A 24 -26.87 -6.56 -25.42
CA ILE A 24 -26.05 -5.47 -24.93
C ILE A 24 -25.03 -6.20 -24.06
N LYS A 25 -23.84 -6.46 -24.61
CA LYS A 25 -22.67 -6.80 -23.81
C LYS A 25 -22.54 -5.67 -22.78
N GLN A 26 -23.13 -5.86 -21.62
CA GLN A 26 -22.80 -5.04 -20.46
C GLN A 26 -21.28 -5.05 -20.38
N PRO A 27 -20.62 -3.88 -20.28
CA PRO A 27 -19.19 -3.86 -20.04
C PRO A 27 -18.99 -4.77 -18.83
N GLY A 28 -18.31 -5.90 -19.04
CA GLY A 28 -18.15 -6.91 -18.01
C GLY A 28 -17.50 -6.21 -16.83
N PHE A 29 -18.24 -6.03 -15.74
CA PHE A 29 -17.65 -5.79 -14.45
C PHE A 29 -16.71 -6.97 -14.23
N LEU A 30 -15.42 -6.75 -14.50
CA LEU A 30 -14.37 -7.70 -14.13
C LEU A 30 -14.45 -7.78 -12.61
N ALA A 31 -15.11 -8.83 -12.11
CA ALA A 31 -15.26 -9.01 -10.69
C ALA A 31 -13.87 -9.23 -10.12
N LYS A 32 -13.39 -8.23 -9.40
CA LYS A 32 -12.13 -8.28 -8.66
C LYS A 32 -12.38 -8.90 -7.29
N ASN A 33 -11.42 -9.69 -6.83
CA ASN A 33 -11.36 -10.06 -5.42
C ASN A 33 -10.71 -8.88 -4.68
N GLU A 34 -11.35 -8.43 -3.60
CA GLU A 34 -10.88 -7.30 -2.82
C GLU A 34 -10.78 -7.69 -1.34
N ILE A 35 -9.65 -7.41 -0.75
CA ILE A 35 -9.35 -7.64 0.65
C ILE A 35 -8.98 -6.31 1.30
N ASN A 36 -9.77 -5.91 2.29
CA ASN A 36 -9.58 -4.67 3.04
C ASN A 36 -9.32 -4.96 4.51
N THR A 37 -8.41 -4.25 5.13
CA THR A 37 -8.20 -4.22 6.57
C THR A 37 -8.57 -2.85 7.13
N LYS A 38 -9.28 -2.84 8.27
CA LYS A 38 -9.53 -1.62 9.02
C LYS A 38 -8.30 -1.25 9.87
N TYR A 39 -8.22 -0.03 10.34
CA TYR A 39 -7.29 0.36 11.39
C TYR A 39 -7.51 -0.54 12.62
N GLY A 40 -6.45 -0.88 13.34
CA GLY A 40 -6.46 -1.84 14.44
C GLY A 40 -6.58 -3.32 14.03
N SER A 41 -6.69 -3.62 12.75
CA SER A 41 -6.92 -4.99 12.26
C SER A 41 -5.88 -5.39 11.22
N LYS A 42 -5.44 -6.64 11.29
CA LYS A 42 -4.57 -7.27 10.30
C LYS A 42 -5.23 -8.55 9.82
N THR A 43 -4.90 -9.00 8.63
CA THR A 43 -5.38 -10.29 8.13
C THR A 43 -4.26 -11.07 7.45
N ASN A 44 -4.39 -12.38 7.40
CA ASN A 44 -3.55 -13.22 6.57
C ASN A 44 -4.44 -14.05 5.63
N LEU A 45 -3.93 -14.32 4.45
CA LEU A 45 -4.63 -15.11 3.44
C LEU A 45 -3.65 -15.89 2.59
N VAL A 46 -4.19 -16.89 1.88
CA VAL A 46 -3.44 -17.65 0.87
C VAL A 46 -4.11 -17.39 -0.47
N LEU A 47 -3.31 -16.93 -1.45
CA LEU A 47 -3.76 -16.71 -2.81
C LEU A 47 -3.95 -18.05 -3.55
N PRO A 48 -4.67 -18.08 -4.68
CA PRO A 48 -4.94 -19.33 -5.42
C PRO A 48 -3.70 -20.12 -5.87
N ASP A 49 -2.53 -19.46 -5.97
CA ASP A 49 -1.24 -20.09 -6.32
C ASP A 49 -0.47 -20.63 -5.10
N GLY A 50 -1.03 -20.50 -3.88
CA GLY A 50 -0.41 -20.87 -2.62
C GLY A 50 0.47 -19.79 -1.98
N THR A 51 0.60 -18.61 -2.61
CA THR A 51 1.32 -17.46 -2.03
C THR A 51 0.64 -17.01 -0.75
N LYS A 52 1.41 -16.85 0.32
CA LYS A 52 0.92 -16.35 1.61
C LYS A 52 1.08 -14.84 1.67
N VAL A 53 0.05 -14.16 2.13
CA VAL A 53 0.03 -12.70 2.27
C VAL A 53 -0.44 -12.34 3.68
N TRP A 54 0.30 -11.47 4.33
CA TRP A 54 -0.12 -10.76 5.55
C TRP A 54 -0.42 -9.33 5.15
N LEU A 55 -1.62 -8.85 5.45
CA LEU A 55 -2.07 -7.50 5.13
C LEU A 55 -2.19 -6.70 6.43
N ASN A 56 -1.44 -5.61 6.54
CA ASN A 56 -1.39 -4.76 7.72
C ASN A 56 -2.64 -3.87 7.83
N ALA A 57 -2.81 -3.20 8.96
CA ALA A 57 -3.94 -2.31 9.23
C ALA A 57 -4.05 -1.16 8.21
N GLY A 58 -5.27 -0.83 7.81
CA GLY A 58 -5.55 0.25 6.87
C GLY A 58 -5.08 -0.03 5.44
N SER A 59 -5.02 -1.30 5.02
CA SER A 59 -4.53 -1.71 3.71
C SER A 59 -5.63 -2.30 2.83
N ASN A 60 -5.45 -2.17 1.53
CA ASN A 60 -6.31 -2.73 0.50
C ASN A 60 -5.47 -3.52 -0.51
N MET A 61 -5.90 -4.72 -0.83
CA MET A 61 -5.32 -5.52 -1.90
C MET A 61 -6.41 -6.05 -2.82
N THR A 62 -6.19 -5.92 -4.14
CA THR A 62 -7.10 -6.45 -5.14
C THR A 62 -6.38 -7.33 -6.16
N TYR A 63 -7.07 -8.36 -6.67
CA TYR A 63 -6.62 -9.18 -7.78
C TYR A 63 -7.79 -9.65 -8.62
N ASP A 64 -7.56 -9.91 -9.90
CA ASP A 64 -8.61 -10.29 -10.83
C ASP A 64 -9.00 -11.78 -10.70
N LYS A 65 -10.17 -12.15 -11.21
CA LYS A 65 -10.64 -13.56 -11.26
C LYS A 65 -9.68 -14.49 -11.98
N ASP A 66 -8.99 -13.95 -12.98
CA ASP A 66 -8.05 -14.69 -13.82
C ASP A 66 -6.64 -14.77 -13.23
N TYR A 67 -6.50 -14.40 -11.94
CA TYR A 67 -5.24 -14.50 -11.21
C TYR A 67 -4.63 -15.90 -11.33
N GLY A 68 -3.37 -15.94 -11.75
CA GLY A 68 -2.60 -17.20 -11.88
C GLY A 68 -2.87 -17.98 -13.18
N ILE A 69 -3.83 -17.58 -14.06
CA ILE A 69 -4.01 -18.23 -15.37
C ILE A 69 -2.83 -17.86 -16.29
N ASN A 70 -2.66 -16.59 -16.60
CA ASN A 70 -1.56 -16.08 -17.42
C ASN A 70 -0.49 -15.38 -16.57
N VAL A 71 -0.89 -14.54 -15.66
CA VAL A 71 -0.05 -13.72 -14.76
C VAL A 71 -0.57 -13.83 -13.34
N ARG A 72 0.28 -13.51 -12.36
CA ARG A 72 -0.04 -13.42 -10.94
C ARG A 72 0.08 -11.96 -10.54
N GLU A 73 -0.98 -11.19 -10.73
CA GLU A 73 -0.97 -9.74 -10.49
C GLU A 73 -1.89 -9.34 -9.36
N VAL A 74 -1.42 -8.43 -8.51
CA VAL A 74 -2.17 -7.80 -7.43
C VAL A 74 -1.93 -6.30 -7.43
N ASN A 75 -2.94 -5.52 -7.01
CA ASN A 75 -2.77 -4.12 -6.69
C ASN A 75 -2.75 -3.98 -5.17
N LEU A 76 -1.87 -3.13 -4.65
CA LEU A 76 -1.70 -2.89 -3.22
C LEU A 76 -1.74 -1.40 -2.92
N THR A 77 -2.49 -1.04 -1.88
CA THR A 77 -2.43 0.24 -1.17
C THR A 77 -2.32 -0.06 0.32
N GLY A 78 -1.37 0.54 1.02
CA GLY A 78 -1.08 0.22 2.42
C GLY A 78 0.17 -0.63 2.58
N GLU A 79 0.15 -1.62 3.45
CA GLU A 79 1.32 -2.46 3.74
C GLU A 79 0.97 -3.95 3.73
N ALA A 80 1.82 -4.73 3.06
CA ALA A 80 1.70 -6.18 3.02
C ALA A 80 3.06 -6.87 3.01
N TYR A 81 3.13 -8.01 3.71
CA TYR A 81 4.22 -8.96 3.61
C TYR A 81 3.78 -10.14 2.74
N PHE A 82 4.63 -10.51 1.80
CA PHE A 82 4.39 -11.59 0.86
C PHE A 82 5.44 -12.70 1.04
N ASP A 83 4.98 -13.94 1.09
CA ASP A 83 5.83 -15.12 0.90
C ASP A 83 5.35 -15.83 -0.37
N VAL A 84 5.97 -15.43 -1.48
CA VAL A 84 5.54 -15.83 -2.84
C VAL A 84 6.06 -17.20 -3.20
N VAL A 85 5.17 -18.09 -3.65
CA VAL A 85 5.50 -19.41 -4.17
C VAL A 85 6.36 -19.27 -5.43
N LYS A 86 7.46 -20.04 -5.47
CA LYS A 86 8.41 -20.02 -6.59
C LYS A 86 7.76 -20.54 -7.89
N ASN A 87 7.74 -19.68 -8.90
CA ASN A 87 7.31 -20.04 -10.25
C ASN A 87 8.02 -19.15 -11.29
N ALA A 88 9.06 -19.67 -11.92
CA ALA A 88 9.85 -18.94 -12.92
C ALA A 88 9.08 -18.67 -14.23
N LYS A 89 8.06 -19.50 -14.54
CA LYS A 89 7.28 -19.35 -15.77
C LYS A 89 6.17 -18.32 -15.65
N LYS A 90 5.68 -18.04 -14.43
CA LYS A 90 4.63 -17.06 -14.16
C LYS A 90 5.09 -16.11 -13.06
N PRO A 91 5.67 -14.95 -13.40
CA PRO A 91 6.05 -13.94 -12.42
C PRO A 91 4.87 -13.49 -11.56
N PHE A 92 5.16 -13.10 -10.32
CA PHE A 92 4.22 -12.42 -9.44
C PHE A 92 4.50 -10.92 -9.51
N ILE A 93 3.49 -10.12 -9.78
CA ILE A 93 3.61 -8.68 -10.00
C ILE A 93 2.72 -7.93 -9.00
N ILE A 94 3.29 -6.92 -8.35
CA ILE A 94 2.54 -6.01 -7.48
C ILE A 94 2.53 -4.63 -8.13
N HIS A 95 1.36 -4.04 -8.23
CA HIS A 95 1.15 -2.66 -8.64
C HIS A 95 0.83 -1.81 -7.42
N THR A 96 1.61 -0.76 -7.20
CA THR A 96 1.32 0.29 -6.20
C THR A 96 1.09 1.62 -6.91
N SER A 97 0.90 2.70 -6.19
CA SER A 97 0.80 4.05 -6.77
C SER A 97 2.09 4.50 -7.48
N LYS A 98 3.28 4.17 -6.93
CA LYS A 98 4.59 4.68 -7.39
C LYS A 98 5.48 3.65 -8.07
N ILE A 99 5.40 2.38 -7.67
CA ILE A 99 6.28 1.32 -8.16
C ILE A 99 5.52 0.10 -8.62
N ASN A 100 6.12 -0.65 -9.55
CA ASN A 100 5.75 -2.01 -9.85
C ASN A 100 6.86 -2.95 -9.37
N ILE A 101 6.48 -4.03 -8.73
CA ILE A 101 7.38 -5.03 -8.18
C ILE A 101 7.16 -6.35 -8.92
N LYS A 102 8.24 -6.99 -9.36
CA LYS A 102 8.21 -8.29 -10.04
C LYS A 102 9.11 -9.29 -9.35
N VAL A 103 8.56 -10.44 -9.00
CA VAL A 103 9.28 -11.53 -8.33
C VAL A 103 8.94 -12.90 -8.93
N LEU A 104 9.81 -13.91 -8.68
CA LEU A 104 9.61 -15.28 -9.14
C LEU A 104 9.40 -16.29 -7.99
N GLY A 105 9.63 -15.87 -6.74
CA GLY A 105 9.55 -16.73 -5.55
C GLY A 105 10.38 -16.11 -4.42
N THR A 106 9.81 -15.22 -3.67
CA THR A 106 10.50 -14.20 -2.87
C THR A 106 9.69 -13.92 -1.62
N ALA A 107 10.37 -13.67 -0.49
CA ALA A 107 9.76 -13.18 0.73
C ALA A 107 10.17 -11.73 0.96
N PHE A 108 9.20 -10.80 1.06
CA PHE A 108 9.45 -9.35 1.10
C PHE A 108 8.26 -8.58 1.67
N ASN A 109 8.52 -7.36 2.13
CA ASN A 109 7.51 -6.41 2.58
C ASN A 109 7.35 -5.27 1.58
N VAL A 110 6.15 -4.76 1.42
CA VAL A 110 5.84 -3.55 0.63
C VAL A 110 4.98 -2.63 1.48
N ARG A 111 5.42 -1.37 1.63
CA ARG A 111 4.73 -0.31 2.36
C ARG A 111 4.50 0.87 1.43
N CYS A 112 3.24 1.17 1.13
CA CYS A 112 2.83 2.18 0.16
C CYS A 112 1.52 2.88 0.56
N TYR A 113 1.48 3.40 1.79
CA TYR A 113 0.34 4.17 2.27
C TYR A 113 0.30 5.54 1.59
N PRO A 114 -0.88 6.01 1.14
CA PRO A 114 -1.01 7.30 0.44
C PRO A 114 -0.68 8.53 1.30
N ASP A 115 -0.87 8.42 2.61
CA ASP A 115 -0.62 9.48 3.61
C ASP A 115 0.84 9.51 4.09
N GLU A 116 1.70 8.60 3.60
CA GLU A 116 3.11 8.56 3.93
C GLU A 116 3.98 9.24 2.87
N LYS A 117 5.13 9.72 3.33
CA LYS A 117 6.09 10.45 2.46
C LYS A 117 6.80 9.54 1.46
N ASN A 118 6.85 8.23 1.75
CA ASN A 118 7.65 7.27 1.00
C ASN A 118 6.85 6.01 0.67
N THR A 119 7.22 5.37 -0.45
CA THR A 119 6.90 3.98 -0.76
C THR A 119 8.18 3.16 -0.53
N GLU A 120 8.07 2.08 0.23
CA GLU A 120 9.21 1.23 0.60
C GLU A 120 8.96 -0.23 0.21
N THR A 121 10.01 -0.91 -0.27
CA THR A 121 10.01 -2.37 -0.42
C THR A 121 11.27 -2.97 0.19
N SER A 122 11.13 -4.01 0.98
CA SER A 122 12.17 -4.59 1.84
C SER A 122 12.29 -6.09 1.56
N LEU A 123 13.45 -6.52 1.04
CA LEU A 123 13.66 -7.89 0.61
C LEU A 123 14.28 -8.76 1.71
N VAL A 124 13.56 -9.80 2.11
CA VAL A 124 14.01 -10.78 3.12
C VAL A 124 14.71 -11.97 2.47
N ARG A 125 14.12 -12.56 1.41
CA ARG A 125 14.63 -13.76 0.75
C ARG A 125 14.31 -13.73 -0.74
N GLY A 126 15.25 -14.18 -1.58
CA GLY A 126 15.07 -14.30 -3.03
C GLY A 126 15.66 -13.14 -3.80
N SER A 127 14.98 -12.68 -4.84
CA SER A 127 15.34 -11.51 -5.66
C SER A 127 14.09 -10.77 -6.07
N LEU A 128 14.18 -9.46 -6.13
CA LEU A 128 13.05 -8.57 -6.37
C LEU A 128 13.45 -7.49 -7.38
N GLU A 129 12.71 -7.37 -8.49
CA GLU A 129 12.84 -6.29 -9.46
C GLU A 129 11.81 -5.21 -9.15
N VAL A 130 12.26 -3.96 -8.98
CA VAL A 130 11.41 -2.78 -8.85
C VAL A 130 11.51 -1.94 -10.11
N THR A 131 10.38 -1.52 -10.65
CA THR A 131 10.30 -0.51 -11.71
C THR A 131 9.53 0.69 -11.15
N ILE A 132 10.14 1.88 -11.19
CA ILE A 132 9.44 3.11 -10.82
C ILE A 132 8.51 3.49 -11.97
N LYS A 133 7.23 3.73 -11.66
CA LYS A 133 6.27 4.27 -12.63
C LYS A 133 6.83 5.59 -13.15
N ASP A 134 6.50 6.01 -14.31
CA ASP A 134 6.99 7.27 -14.95
C ASP A 134 8.49 7.33 -15.23
N ARG A 135 9.26 6.30 -14.85
CA ARG A 135 10.67 6.14 -15.18
C ARG A 135 10.93 4.78 -15.80
N LYS A 136 11.92 4.69 -16.68
CA LYS A 136 12.35 3.40 -17.24
C LYS A 136 13.39 2.68 -16.37
N GLU A 137 13.71 3.24 -15.21
CA GLU A 137 14.74 2.72 -14.31
C GLU A 137 14.23 1.48 -13.58
N LYS A 138 15.10 0.47 -13.52
CA LYS A 138 14.88 -0.78 -12.83
C LYS A 138 15.93 -0.99 -11.75
N PHE A 139 15.48 -1.43 -10.59
CA PHE A 139 16.32 -1.80 -9.46
C PHE A 139 16.13 -3.27 -9.16
N ILE A 140 17.24 -3.98 -8.93
CA ILE A 140 17.21 -5.38 -8.50
C ILE A 140 17.77 -5.44 -7.09
N LEU A 141 16.91 -5.80 -6.14
CA LEU A 141 17.28 -5.94 -4.73
C LEU A 141 17.79 -7.35 -4.47
N LYS A 142 18.79 -7.42 -3.59
CA LYS A 142 19.32 -8.63 -2.96
C LYS A 142 18.74 -8.79 -1.55
N PRO A 143 18.77 -9.98 -0.96
CA PRO A 143 18.37 -10.17 0.43
C PRO A 143 19.08 -9.19 1.37
N ASN A 144 18.35 -8.69 2.34
CA ASN A 144 18.78 -7.66 3.29
C ASN A 144 18.86 -6.22 2.72
N GLU A 145 18.34 -5.98 1.52
CA GLU A 145 18.25 -4.63 0.94
C GLU A 145 16.80 -4.13 0.96
N LYS A 146 16.65 -2.81 1.04
CA LYS A 146 15.37 -2.10 0.85
C LYS A 146 15.53 -0.91 -0.06
N LEU A 147 14.49 -0.62 -0.82
CA LEU A 147 14.36 0.53 -1.71
C LEU A 147 13.29 1.45 -1.15
N ILE A 148 13.64 2.73 -1.01
CA ILE A 148 12.75 3.79 -0.58
C ILE A 148 12.59 4.76 -1.74
N VAL A 149 11.33 5.02 -2.13
CA VAL A 149 10.96 5.97 -3.18
C VAL A 149 10.10 7.06 -2.58
N SER A 150 10.54 8.32 -2.67
CA SER A 150 9.78 9.45 -2.15
C SER A 150 8.47 9.64 -2.92
N ASN A 151 7.37 9.85 -2.20
CA ASN A 151 6.06 10.16 -2.76
C ASN A 151 5.90 11.65 -3.09
N LYS A 152 6.83 12.51 -2.62
CA LYS A 152 6.81 13.95 -2.89
C LYS A 152 7.53 14.24 -4.20
N GLU A 153 6.90 15.04 -5.04
CA GLU A 153 7.60 15.74 -6.11
C GLU A 153 8.57 16.75 -5.48
N VAL A 154 9.85 16.50 -5.58
CA VAL A 154 10.86 17.49 -5.16
C VAL A 154 10.86 18.58 -6.24
N ARG A 155 10.16 19.68 -5.99
CA ARG A 155 10.39 20.91 -6.75
C ARG A 155 11.74 21.46 -6.29
N PRO A 156 12.71 21.68 -7.18
CA PRO A 156 13.94 22.36 -6.80
C PRO A 156 13.55 23.72 -6.19
N GLU A 157 14.00 23.96 -4.97
CA GLU A 157 13.87 25.26 -4.32
C GLU A 157 14.49 26.30 -5.25
N LYS A 158 13.75 27.33 -5.61
CA LYS A 158 14.26 28.40 -6.47
C LYS A 158 15.30 29.19 -5.68
N GLU A 159 16.56 28.80 -5.77
CA GLU A 159 17.62 29.76 -5.56
C GLU A 159 17.51 30.85 -6.67
N ASN A 160 17.46 32.10 -6.25
CA ASN A 160 17.38 33.27 -7.12
C ASN A 160 18.72 33.44 -7.88
N ILE A 161 18.98 32.60 -8.88
CA ILE A 161 20.05 32.76 -9.84
C ILE A 161 19.40 33.19 -11.15
N PRO A 162 19.93 34.21 -11.87
CA PRO A 162 19.37 34.67 -13.14
C PRO A 162 19.46 33.55 -14.18
N VAL A 163 18.32 33.09 -14.65
CA VAL A 163 18.17 31.90 -15.49
C VAL A 163 18.43 32.24 -16.94
N GLU A 164 19.49 31.73 -17.50
CA GLU A 164 19.58 31.38 -18.89
C GLU A 164 18.66 30.19 -19.19
N LYS A 165 17.94 30.22 -20.29
CA LYS A 165 16.85 29.29 -20.65
C LYS A 165 17.29 27.82 -20.56
N THR A 166 17.00 27.15 -19.46
CA THR A 166 17.13 25.70 -19.32
C THR A 166 15.74 25.08 -19.20
N THR A 167 15.53 23.96 -19.88
CA THR A 167 14.37 23.09 -19.86
C THR A 167 13.86 22.90 -18.43
N PRO A 168 12.53 22.93 -18.15
CA PRO A 168 12.02 22.72 -16.80
C PRO A 168 12.53 21.37 -16.27
N ALA A 169 13.27 21.40 -15.17
CA ALA A 169 13.70 20.20 -14.46
C ALA A 169 12.45 19.42 -14.04
N GLN A 170 12.32 18.19 -14.53
CA GLN A 170 11.26 17.30 -14.09
C GLN A 170 11.46 16.98 -12.60
N PRO A 171 10.38 16.87 -11.82
CA PRO A 171 10.47 16.50 -10.41
C PRO A 171 11.19 15.16 -10.29
N VAL A 172 12.28 15.14 -9.53
CA VAL A 172 13.08 13.92 -9.30
C VAL A 172 12.60 13.29 -8.01
N ASP A 173 11.88 12.15 -8.11
CA ASP A 173 11.64 11.32 -6.92
C ASP A 173 12.99 10.91 -6.36
N MET A 174 13.20 11.13 -5.06
CA MET A 174 14.39 10.65 -4.40
C MET A 174 14.26 9.12 -4.23
N VAL A 175 15.26 8.40 -4.72
CA VAL A 175 15.36 6.94 -4.59
C VAL A 175 16.56 6.62 -3.74
N GLU A 176 16.34 5.88 -2.68
CA GLU A 176 17.39 5.45 -1.74
C GLU A 176 17.42 3.93 -1.67
N LEU A 177 18.59 3.34 -1.90
CA LEU A 177 18.88 1.94 -1.63
C LEU A 177 19.59 1.83 -0.29
N SER A 178 19.04 1.03 0.63
CA SER A 178 19.53 0.89 1.98
C SER A 178 19.48 -0.59 2.43
N HIS A 179 19.87 -0.87 3.66
CA HIS A 179 19.79 -2.21 4.25
C HIS A 179 18.63 -2.32 5.22
N LEU A 180 18.15 -3.56 5.42
CA LEU A 180 17.16 -3.86 6.44
C LEU A 180 17.71 -3.54 7.83
N SER A 181 16.85 -3.08 8.71
CA SER A 181 17.16 -2.82 10.08
C SER A 181 16.90 -4.07 10.94
N VAL A 182 17.85 -4.45 11.77
CA VAL A 182 17.75 -5.62 12.66
C VAL A 182 17.63 -5.14 14.11
N LEU A 183 16.73 -5.77 14.87
CA LEU A 183 16.58 -5.54 16.31
C LEU A 183 17.68 -6.31 17.07
N PRO A 184 18.47 -5.63 17.94
CA PRO A 184 19.57 -6.30 18.66
C PRO A 184 19.09 -7.38 19.65
N GLN A 185 17.82 -7.28 20.11
CA GLN A 185 17.28 -8.14 21.16
C GLN A 185 17.01 -9.58 20.67
N ASP A 186 16.56 -9.73 19.42
CA ASP A 186 16.08 -11.01 18.90
C ASP A 186 16.42 -11.24 17.41
N ASN A 187 17.23 -10.36 16.82
CA ASN A 187 17.60 -10.38 15.40
C ASN A 187 16.41 -10.30 14.44
N SER A 188 15.22 -9.89 14.90
CA SER A 188 14.07 -9.69 14.01
C SER A 188 14.26 -8.46 13.10
N ILE A 189 13.72 -8.54 11.90
CA ILE A 189 13.77 -7.46 10.91
C ILE A 189 12.70 -6.43 11.26
N VAL A 190 13.10 -5.16 11.41
CA VAL A 190 12.22 -4.04 11.79
C VAL A 190 11.07 -3.88 10.79
N GLU A 191 11.38 -3.92 9.49
CA GLU A 191 10.43 -3.70 8.40
C GLU A 191 9.32 -4.78 8.33
N THR A 192 9.55 -5.94 8.96
CA THR A 192 8.58 -7.05 9.00
C THR A 192 8.09 -7.40 10.41
N SER A 193 8.53 -6.65 11.43
CA SER A 193 8.20 -6.92 12.85
C SER A 193 6.69 -6.89 13.12
N TRP A 194 5.94 -6.10 12.37
CA TRP A 194 4.49 -6.00 12.49
C TRP A 194 3.75 -7.32 12.21
N VAL A 195 4.33 -8.22 11.39
CA VAL A 195 3.81 -9.57 11.12
C VAL A 195 3.76 -10.39 12.41
N ASN A 196 4.74 -10.17 13.31
CA ASN A 196 4.86 -10.80 14.62
C ASN A 196 4.25 -9.95 15.75
N ASN A 197 3.35 -9.02 15.42
CA ASN A 197 2.68 -8.14 16.39
C ASN A 197 3.61 -7.22 17.17
N LYS A 198 4.72 -6.76 16.56
CA LYS A 198 5.64 -5.78 17.15
C LYS A 198 5.52 -4.45 16.40
N LEU A 199 5.19 -3.38 17.11
CA LEU A 199 5.18 -2.01 16.60
C LEU A 199 6.54 -1.40 16.92
N VAL A 200 7.35 -1.17 15.88
CA VAL A 200 8.75 -0.74 16.03
C VAL A 200 8.95 0.64 15.40
N PHE A 201 9.66 1.49 16.15
CA PHE A 201 10.14 2.80 15.70
C PHE A 201 11.65 2.86 15.83
N ARG A 202 12.35 3.34 14.81
CA ARG A 202 13.80 3.51 14.84
C ARG A 202 14.21 4.87 14.33
N SER A 203 14.42 5.82 15.25
CA SER A 203 14.76 7.22 14.94
C SER A 203 13.74 7.89 14.00
N GLU A 204 12.47 7.51 14.13
CA GLU A 204 11.36 8.05 13.34
C GLU A 204 10.82 9.32 13.97
N THR A 205 10.36 10.25 13.14
CA THR A 205 9.70 11.47 13.59
C THR A 205 8.38 11.16 14.29
N PHE A 206 7.94 12.02 15.21
CA PHE A 206 6.66 11.82 15.89
C PHE A 206 5.49 11.80 14.90
N GLU A 207 5.58 12.54 13.79
CA GLU A 207 4.59 12.47 12.71
C GLU A 207 4.50 11.06 12.11
N GLU A 208 5.64 10.42 11.80
CA GLU A 208 5.70 9.05 11.27
C GLU A 208 5.22 8.02 12.30
N VAL A 209 5.64 8.19 13.56
CA VAL A 209 5.18 7.35 14.68
C VAL A 209 3.67 7.48 14.88
N ALA A 210 3.13 8.70 14.82
CA ALA A 210 1.69 8.94 14.96
C ALA A 210 0.89 8.18 13.90
N LEU A 211 1.29 8.23 12.62
CA LEU A 211 0.63 7.49 11.54
C LEU A 211 0.65 5.97 11.79
N LYS A 212 1.77 5.43 12.32
CA LYS A 212 1.85 4.01 12.71
C LYS A 212 0.92 3.68 13.88
N MET A 213 0.89 4.54 14.91
CA MET A 213 0.03 4.38 16.08
C MET A 213 -1.45 4.48 15.72
N GLU A 214 -1.85 5.42 14.86
CA GLU A 214 -3.23 5.53 14.37
C GLU A 214 -3.70 4.22 13.74
N ARG A 215 -2.88 3.62 12.86
CA ARG A 215 -3.22 2.34 12.22
C ARG A 215 -3.23 1.19 13.21
N TRP A 216 -2.30 1.18 14.16
CA TRP A 216 -2.15 0.09 15.13
C TRP A 216 -3.26 0.05 16.17
N TYR A 217 -3.62 1.21 16.73
CA TYR A 217 -4.59 1.35 17.81
C TYR A 217 -5.98 1.80 17.33
N ALA A 218 -6.15 2.11 16.07
CA ALA A 218 -7.39 2.64 15.47
C ALA A 218 -7.88 3.94 16.10
N VAL A 219 -6.96 4.82 16.50
CA VAL A 219 -7.27 6.11 17.13
C VAL A 219 -6.49 7.23 16.45
N PRO A 220 -7.13 8.24 15.86
CA PRO A 220 -6.46 9.39 15.23
C PRO A 220 -5.57 10.16 16.21
N VAL A 221 -4.44 10.68 15.72
CA VAL A 221 -3.48 11.48 16.51
C VAL A 221 -3.39 12.90 15.93
N VAL A 222 -3.67 13.89 16.74
CA VAL A 222 -3.67 15.30 16.34
C VAL A 222 -2.62 16.08 17.13
N PHE A 223 -1.79 16.84 16.43
CA PHE A 223 -0.79 17.71 17.05
C PHE A 223 -1.30 19.14 17.15
N LYS A 224 -1.20 19.74 18.34
CA LYS A 224 -1.48 21.18 18.53
C LYS A 224 -0.31 22.04 18.07
N GLU A 225 0.92 21.57 18.19
CA GLU A 225 2.12 22.31 17.81
C GLU A 225 2.93 21.54 16.77
N GLU A 226 3.17 22.15 15.60
CA GLU A 226 3.93 21.57 14.48
C GLU A 226 5.35 21.13 14.89
N LYS A 227 6.01 21.86 15.80
CA LYS A 227 7.36 21.51 16.26
C LYS A 227 7.48 20.15 16.94
N LEU A 228 6.38 19.61 17.47
CA LEU A 228 6.38 18.29 18.10
C LEU A 228 6.53 17.16 17.06
N LYS A 229 6.03 17.37 15.86
CA LYS A 229 6.08 16.40 14.76
C LYS A 229 7.51 15.96 14.41
N ALA A 230 8.48 16.87 14.56
CA ALA A 230 9.89 16.62 14.23
C ALA A 230 10.67 15.86 15.33
N LYS A 231 10.09 15.67 16.53
CA LYS A 231 10.70 14.89 17.59
C LYS A 231 10.90 13.45 17.15
N LYS A 232 12.05 12.85 17.51
CA LYS A 232 12.38 11.48 17.10
C LYS A 232 12.17 10.49 18.22
N PHE A 233 11.66 9.31 17.87
CA PHE A 233 11.44 8.21 18.79
C PHE A 233 12.10 6.93 18.29
N THR A 234 12.54 6.13 19.26
CA THR A 234 12.98 4.74 19.07
C THR A 234 12.35 3.91 20.17
N GLY A 235 11.68 2.83 19.81
CA GLY A 235 11.00 1.96 20.76
C GLY A 235 10.37 0.77 20.09
N ILE A 236 9.94 -0.18 20.91
CA ILE A 236 9.23 -1.40 20.51
C ILE A 236 8.04 -1.54 21.44
N PHE A 237 6.87 -1.72 20.86
CA PHE A 237 5.64 -2.04 21.57
C PHE A 237 5.07 -3.35 21.03
N GLU A 238 4.68 -4.26 21.91
CA GLU A 238 4.13 -5.58 21.54
C GLU A 238 2.69 -5.75 22.03
N ASN A 239 2.46 -5.54 23.31
CA ASN A 239 1.16 -5.75 23.97
C ASN A 239 0.70 -4.51 24.75
N GLU A 240 1.43 -3.41 24.66
CA GLU A 240 1.11 -2.18 25.37
C GLU A 240 -0.18 -1.58 24.82
N THR A 241 -1.02 -1.07 25.72
CA THR A 241 -2.16 -0.22 25.34
C THR A 241 -1.64 1.12 24.82
N ILE A 242 -2.51 1.89 24.18
CA ILE A 242 -2.16 3.22 23.67
C ILE A 242 -1.70 4.16 24.79
N GLU A 243 -2.32 4.06 25.99
CA GLU A 243 -1.95 4.84 27.16
C GLU A 243 -0.54 4.47 27.65
N GLN A 244 -0.24 3.17 27.70
CA GLN A 244 1.08 2.69 28.11
C GLN A 244 2.15 3.09 27.12
N ALA A 245 1.86 3.01 25.82
CA ALA A 245 2.78 3.42 24.76
C ALA A 245 3.08 4.93 24.85
N LEU A 246 2.06 5.78 24.98
CA LEU A 246 2.23 7.23 25.13
C LEU A 246 2.96 7.59 26.43
N ALA A 247 2.66 6.94 27.54
CA ALA A 247 3.37 7.14 28.82
C ALA A 247 4.85 6.76 28.70
N ALA A 248 5.18 5.65 28.05
CA ALA A 248 6.56 5.25 27.79
C ALA A 248 7.31 6.26 26.90
N MET A 249 6.65 6.80 25.87
CA MET A 249 7.23 7.82 25.00
C MET A 249 7.52 9.13 25.76
N GLN A 250 6.69 9.52 26.72
CA GLN A 250 6.92 10.71 27.57
C GLN A 250 8.17 10.59 28.44
N LEU A 251 8.65 9.39 28.76
CA LEU A 251 9.90 9.19 29.51
C LEU A 251 11.13 9.66 28.72
N THR A 252 11.04 9.66 27.40
CA THR A 252 12.16 10.02 26.51
C THR A 252 12.05 11.42 25.93
N THR A 253 10.84 11.96 25.84
CA THR A 253 10.59 13.25 25.16
C THR A 253 9.46 13.99 25.87
N ALA A 254 9.69 15.24 26.21
CA ALA A 254 8.67 16.10 26.86
C ALA A 254 7.56 16.45 25.87
N PHE A 255 6.36 15.97 26.13
CA PHE A 255 5.08 16.35 25.54
C PHE A 255 3.94 16.01 26.50
N SER A 256 2.77 16.57 26.27
CA SER A 256 1.53 16.23 26.96
C SER A 256 0.56 15.57 25.99
N TYR A 257 -0.33 14.73 26.48
CA TYR A 257 -1.39 14.15 25.65
C TYR A 257 -2.72 14.11 26.39
N LYS A 258 -3.79 14.12 25.59
CA LYS A 258 -5.15 13.90 26.08
C LYS A 258 -5.82 12.88 25.15
N ILE A 259 -6.27 11.78 25.73
CA ILE A 259 -7.07 10.78 25.02
C ILE A 259 -8.54 11.11 25.18
N THR A 260 -9.26 11.17 24.08
CA THR A 260 -10.71 11.30 24.01
C THR A 260 -11.29 10.05 23.32
N ASN A 261 -12.61 9.90 23.32
CA ASN A 261 -13.25 8.78 22.61
C ASN A 261 -13.03 8.81 21.09
N GLU A 262 -12.62 9.96 20.54
CA GLU A 262 -12.50 10.16 19.09
C GLU A 262 -11.04 10.29 18.61
N GLN A 263 -10.14 10.81 19.47
CA GLN A 263 -8.75 11.10 19.07
C GLN A 263 -7.80 11.28 20.25
N ILE A 264 -6.51 11.20 19.92
CA ILE A 264 -5.40 11.58 20.82
C ILE A 264 -4.92 12.96 20.42
N ILE A 265 -4.87 13.87 21.38
CA ILE A 265 -4.38 15.23 21.18
C ILE A 265 -3.00 15.33 21.82
N ILE A 266 -1.97 15.60 21.01
CA ILE A 266 -0.60 15.82 21.46
C ILE A 266 -0.33 17.32 21.58
N SER A 267 0.20 17.75 22.73
CA SER A 267 0.52 19.15 23.03
C SER A 267 1.85 19.26 23.79
N LYS A 268 2.31 20.49 24.02
CA LYS A 268 3.52 20.77 24.82
C LYS A 268 3.26 20.53 26.31
#